data_142c92b54516805422e259529f06fb39
#
_entry.id   142c92b54516805422e259529f06fb39
#
_cell.length_a   1.000
_cell.length_b   1.000
_cell.length_c   1.000
_cell.angle_alpha   90.00
_cell.angle_beta   90.00
_cell.angle_gamma   90.00
#
_symmetry.space_group_name_H-M   'P 1'
#
loop_
_entity.id
_entity.type
_entity.pdbx_description
1 polymer ?
#
loop_
_entity_poly.entity_id
_entity_poly.type
_entity_poly.pdbx_seq_one_letter_code
_entity_poly.pdbx_strand_id
1 'polypeptide(L)'
;MSACTDYRFTRRRMLKVFSASMLGMPISRLMAQAGPVDGKAEHVILFWNSGGMSHLDTWDPKPGRKVQGEFAPIKTSVDGMEISEIFPQLAKQMHHAALIRSIAGTNGDHGRAQYELQTGFNQSPNILHPGLGSIVVNERESLGDLPSFISISGQPARAGYLGQQCEAYFVGRPGEKDPYLAFPEGISHARGMQRLQVLEKMNRKLSGNLGADEFKASETALKDAVALMESPALKAFEIDEEKPETIERYGNTEFGRGALLSRRLVEKGVRFVQVNRGGFDNHGNIFEAMRGHGAIMDPAIASLISDLKANGLLSKTLVVVLSEFGRTPRINDGGGRDHWARCFSCMMAGGGLRGGSIVGASDPDGMDPAERPVKVHDLHATLCHALGIDLNKEVTTPQGRPMRLVQKDASPISELFS
;
A
#
# COMPACT_ATOMS: atom_id res chain seq x y z
N MET A 1 6.14 13.30 -30.37
CA MET A 1 6.98 12.21 -30.86
C MET A 1 7.16 11.25 -29.68
N SER A 2 6.46 10.13 -29.73
CA SER A 2 6.46 9.09 -28.72
C SER A 2 7.83 8.42 -28.68
N ALA A 3 8.52 8.48 -27.55
CA ALA A 3 9.72 7.69 -27.31
C ALA A 3 9.26 6.35 -26.73
N CYS A 4 8.97 5.39 -27.61
CA CYS A 4 8.93 3.98 -27.30
C CYS A 4 10.33 3.56 -26.82
N THR A 5 10.52 3.37 -25.54
CA THR A 5 11.74 2.74 -25.00
C THR A 5 11.62 1.24 -25.22
N ASP A 6 12.12 0.80 -26.35
CA ASP A 6 12.29 -0.60 -26.75
C ASP A 6 13.27 -1.26 -25.78
N TYR A 7 12.79 -2.18 -24.93
CA TYR A 7 13.58 -2.99 -24.00
C TYR A 7 14.40 -4.04 -24.77
N ARG A 8 15.26 -3.60 -25.67
CA ARG A 8 16.25 -4.47 -26.30
C ARG A 8 17.57 -4.36 -25.55
N PHE A 9 18.12 -5.49 -25.20
CA PHE A 9 19.50 -5.62 -24.71
C PHE A 9 20.44 -4.80 -25.60
N THR A 10 20.88 -3.63 -25.11
CA THR A 10 21.75 -2.77 -25.90
C THR A 10 23.14 -3.38 -25.98
N ARG A 11 23.83 -3.22 -27.15
CA ARG A 11 25.22 -3.63 -27.35
C ARG A 11 26.18 -3.23 -26.22
N ARG A 12 25.91 -2.12 -25.55
CA ARG A 12 26.67 -1.67 -24.37
C ARG A 12 26.52 -2.59 -23.15
N ARG A 13 25.38 -3.23 -22.94
CA ARG A 13 25.18 -4.20 -21.85
C ARG A 13 25.88 -5.53 -22.19
N MET A 14 25.83 -5.97 -23.43
CA MET A 14 26.60 -7.15 -23.92
C MET A 14 28.11 -6.94 -23.75
N LEU A 15 28.64 -5.77 -24.09
CA LEU A 15 30.05 -5.46 -23.93
C LEU A 15 30.51 -5.42 -22.47
N LYS A 16 29.65 -4.98 -21.55
CA LYS A 16 29.96 -5.02 -20.10
C LYS A 16 29.97 -6.44 -19.54
N VAL A 17 29.12 -7.32 -20.01
CA VAL A 17 29.11 -8.74 -19.62
C VAL A 17 30.35 -9.45 -20.18
N PHE A 18 30.74 -9.15 -21.44
CA PHE A 18 31.96 -9.73 -22.07
C PHE A 18 33.27 -9.23 -21.44
N SER A 19 33.34 -7.96 -21.05
CA SER A 19 34.54 -7.41 -20.41
C SER A 19 34.72 -7.90 -18.95
N ALA A 20 33.64 -8.24 -18.25
CA ALA A 20 33.72 -8.77 -16.88
C ALA A 20 34.14 -10.25 -16.83
N SER A 21 33.83 -11.03 -17.87
CA SER A 21 34.30 -12.42 -17.98
C SER A 21 35.82 -12.53 -18.22
N MET A 22 36.46 -11.50 -18.77
CA MET A 22 37.91 -11.45 -18.88
C MET A 22 38.64 -11.07 -17.56
N LEU A 23 37.92 -10.57 -16.56
CA LEU A 23 38.49 -10.16 -15.27
C LEU A 23 38.31 -11.20 -14.16
N GLY A 24 37.89 -12.42 -14.46
CA GLY A 24 37.80 -13.53 -13.51
C GLY A 24 36.78 -13.37 -12.40
N MET A 25 35.80 -12.46 -12.54
CA MET A 25 34.69 -12.35 -11.59
C MET A 25 33.62 -13.38 -11.90
N PRO A 26 33.12 -14.12 -10.89
CA PRO A 26 32.06 -15.11 -11.11
C PRO A 26 30.80 -14.41 -11.64
N ILE A 27 30.30 -14.89 -12.78
CA ILE A 27 29.14 -14.37 -13.50
C ILE A 27 27.89 -14.25 -12.56
N SER A 28 27.80 -15.12 -11.55
CA SER A 28 26.76 -15.08 -10.50
C SER A 28 26.72 -13.77 -9.71
N ARG A 29 27.88 -13.10 -9.51
CA ARG A 29 27.96 -11.82 -8.80
C ARG A 29 27.53 -10.62 -9.68
N LEU A 30 27.68 -10.74 -11.01
CA LEU A 30 27.24 -9.71 -11.95
C LEU A 30 25.72 -9.80 -12.24
N MET A 31 25.18 -11.03 -12.24
CA MET A 31 23.75 -11.25 -12.42
C MET A 31 22.93 -10.85 -11.19
N ALA A 32 23.53 -10.87 -9.99
CA ALA A 32 22.88 -10.39 -8.78
C ALA A 32 22.70 -8.86 -8.73
N GLN A 33 23.32 -8.09 -9.64
CA GLN A 33 23.28 -6.62 -9.64
C GLN A 33 22.51 -5.97 -10.79
N ALA A 34 21.92 -6.71 -11.73
CA ALA A 34 21.28 -6.11 -12.90
C ALA A 34 20.28 -7.02 -13.64
N GLY A 35 19.39 -7.67 -12.92
CA GLY A 35 18.19 -8.27 -13.54
C GLY A 35 17.02 -7.26 -13.46
N PRO A 36 16.14 -7.16 -14.46
CA PRO A 36 14.83 -6.59 -14.21
C PRO A 36 14.20 -7.42 -13.11
N VAL A 37 13.72 -6.74 -12.06
CA VAL A 37 12.96 -7.39 -11.01
C VAL A 37 11.65 -7.83 -11.66
N ASP A 38 11.44 -9.12 -11.82
CA ASP A 38 10.16 -9.70 -12.25
C ASP A 38 9.13 -9.59 -11.11
N GLY A 39 8.82 -8.37 -10.73
CA GLY A 39 7.73 -8.09 -9.81
C GLY A 39 6.42 -8.57 -10.43
N LYS A 40 5.72 -9.47 -9.75
CA LYS A 40 4.46 -10.05 -10.24
C LYS A 40 3.24 -9.20 -9.90
N ALA A 41 3.37 -8.28 -8.92
CA ALA A 41 2.28 -7.42 -8.52
C ALA A 41 2.05 -6.29 -9.52
N GLU A 42 0.84 -6.16 -9.98
CA GLU A 42 0.35 -5.07 -10.81
C GLU A 42 -0.41 -4.04 -9.98
N HIS A 43 -0.98 -4.49 -8.86
CA HIS A 43 -1.81 -3.71 -7.95
C HIS A 43 -1.38 -3.88 -6.50
N VAL A 44 -1.64 -2.87 -5.68
CA VAL A 44 -1.52 -2.93 -4.21
C VAL A 44 -2.82 -2.48 -3.57
N ILE A 45 -3.28 -3.23 -2.57
CA ILE A 45 -4.34 -2.81 -1.65
C ILE A 45 -3.70 -2.77 -0.26
N LEU A 46 -3.49 -1.57 0.26
CA LEU A 46 -2.92 -1.33 1.58
C LEU A 46 -4.04 -1.00 2.58
N PHE A 47 -4.25 -1.85 3.56
CA PHE A 47 -5.04 -1.55 4.76
C PHE A 47 -4.13 -0.88 5.79
N TRP A 48 -4.27 0.44 5.91
CA TRP A 48 -3.52 1.24 6.86
C TRP A 48 -4.33 1.39 8.16
N ASN A 49 -3.86 0.74 9.22
CA ASN A 49 -4.51 0.69 10.53
C ASN A 49 -3.80 1.63 11.51
N SER A 50 -4.15 2.93 11.48
CA SER A 50 -3.45 3.93 12.28
C SER A 50 -3.80 3.86 13.77
N GLY A 51 -2.77 4.05 14.57
CA GLY A 51 -2.84 4.00 16.03
C GLY A 51 -2.01 2.88 16.64
N GLY A 52 -1.23 2.14 15.86
CA GLY A 52 -0.37 1.07 16.38
C GLY A 52 -1.12 -0.22 16.72
N MET A 53 -1.42 -1.02 15.71
CA MET A 53 -2.11 -2.30 15.87
C MET A 53 -1.24 -3.31 16.65
N SER A 54 -1.79 -3.87 17.71
CA SER A 54 -1.09 -4.85 18.56
C SER A 54 -0.76 -6.13 17.80
N HIS A 55 0.52 -6.46 17.72
CA HIS A 55 0.98 -7.71 17.12
C HIS A 55 0.58 -8.94 17.93
N LEU A 56 0.57 -8.83 19.28
CA LEU A 56 0.19 -9.91 20.18
C LEU A 56 -1.29 -10.28 20.09
N ASP A 57 -2.13 -9.26 19.90
CA ASP A 57 -3.59 -9.43 19.85
C ASP A 57 -4.08 -9.72 18.42
N THR A 58 -3.15 -9.87 17.44
CA THR A 58 -3.45 -10.12 16.02
C THR A 58 -2.64 -11.29 15.43
N TRP A 59 -1.45 -11.00 14.91
CA TRP A 59 -0.69 -11.93 14.06
C TRP A 59 0.34 -12.78 14.79
N ASP A 60 0.73 -12.40 16.02
CA ASP A 60 1.79 -13.04 16.80
C ASP A 60 1.37 -13.35 18.24
N PRO A 61 0.30 -14.15 18.44
CA PRO A 61 -0.16 -14.50 19.78
C PRO A 61 0.92 -15.28 20.54
N LYS A 62 0.98 -15.10 21.87
CA LYS A 62 1.94 -15.74 22.76
C LYS A 62 1.22 -16.64 23.78
N PRO A 63 0.74 -17.85 23.35
CA PRO A 63 -0.08 -18.70 24.19
C PRO A 63 0.64 -19.11 25.48
N GLY A 64 -0.08 -19.04 26.60
CA GLY A 64 0.44 -19.41 27.92
C GLY A 64 1.41 -18.40 28.54
N ARG A 65 1.69 -17.27 27.89
CA ARG A 65 2.53 -16.20 28.44
C ARG A 65 1.68 -15.13 29.14
N LYS A 66 2.25 -14.43 30.10
CA LYS A 66 1.57 -13.31 30.80
C LYS A 66 1.16 -12.18 29.84
N VAL A 67 1.84 -12.04 28.72
CA VAL A 67 1.61 -11.03 27.69
C VAL A 67 0.48 -11.38 26.73
N GLN A 68 -0.02 -12.61 26.72
CA GLN A 68 -1.08 -13.07 25.81
C GLN A 68 -2.35 -12.22 25.91
N GLY A 69 -2.73 -11.81 27.13
CA GLY A 69 -3.98 -11.10 27.34
C GLY A 69 -5.20 -12.04 27.26
N GLU A 70 -6.32 -11.51 26.73
CA GLU A 70 -7.60 -12.22 26.72
C GLU A 70 -7.83 -13.14 25.51
N PHE A 71 -7.09 -12.93 24.41
CA PHE A 71 -7.35 -13.65 23.16
C PHE A 71 -6.62 -14.98 23.11
N ALA A 72 -7.36 -16.02 22.73
CA ALA A 72 -6.79 -17.31 22.42
C ALA A 72 -6.20 -17.33 20.99
N PRO A 73 -5.12 -18.07 20.77
CA PRO A 73 -4.68 -18.39 19.43
C PRO A 73 -5.63 -19.39 18.78
N ILE A 74 -5.87 -19.24 17.49
CA ILE A 74 -6.60 -20.22 16.68
C ILE A 74 -5.72 -20.75 15.56
N LYS A 75 -5.93 -22.02 15.21
CA LYS A 75 -5.28 -22.65 14.05
C LYS A 75 -5.75 -22.00 12.76
N THR A 76 -4.84 -21.89 11.82
CA THR A 76 -5.13 -21.39 10.48
C THR A 76 -5.24 -22.54 9.47
N SER A 77 -5.46 -22.20 8.20
CA SER A 77 -5.37 -23.16 7.07
C SER A 77 -3.93 -23.64 6.79
N VAL A 78 -2.95 -23.20 7.60
CA VAL A 78 -1.53 -23.56 7.48
C VAL A 78 -1.09 -24.23 8.77
N ASP A 79 -0.56 -25.45 8.67
CA ASP A 79 -0.07 -26.18 9.84
C ASP A 79 1.04 -25.42 10.57
N GLY A 80 0.92 -25.32 11.89
CA GLY A 80 1.88 -24.61 12.74
C GLY A 80 1.74 -23.06 12.73
N MET A 81 0.83 -22.50 11.93
CA MET A 81 0.54 -21.08 11.94
C MET A 81 -0.73 -20.80 12.75
N GLU A 82 -0.60 -20.01 13.79
CA GLU A 82 -1.70 -19.55 14.62
C GLU A 82 -1.79 -18.02 14.59
N ILE A 83 -3.02 -17.49 14.67
CA ILE A 83 -3.32 -16.05 14.80
C ILE A 83 -4.37 -15.87 15.89
N SER A 84 -4.67 -14.63 16.27
CA SER A 84 -5.69 -14.33 17.26
C SER A 84 -7.10 -14.80 16.84
N GLU A 85 -7.89 -15.29 17.79
CA GLU A 85 -9.27 -15.75 17.59
C GLU A 85 -10.22 -14.70 17.05
N ILE A 86 -9.86 -13.43 17.07
CA ILE A 86 -10.67 -12.35 16.49
C ILE A 86 -10.69 -12.35 14.95
N PHE A 87 -9.89 -13.24 14.29
CA PHE A 87 -9.80 -13.35 12.84
C PHE A 87 -10.16 -14.77 12.31
N PRO A 88 -11.36 -15.32 12.63
CA PRO A 88 -11.71 -16.71 12.27
C PRO A 88 -11.89 -16.94 10.77
N GLN A 89 -12.35 -15.94 10.00
CA GLN A 89 -12.52 -16.09 8.55
C GLN A 89 -11.17 -15.95 7.84
N LEU A 90 -10.36 -14.99 8.28
CA LEU A 90 -9.01 -14.77 7.73
C LEU A 90 -8.08 -15.95 8.02
N ALA A 91 -8.22 -16.63 9.19
CA ALA A 91 -7.49 -17.85 9.50
C ALA A 91 -7.65 -18.92 8.41
N LYS A 92 -8.81 -18.99 7.75
CA LYS A 92 -9.08 -19.92 6.63
C LYS A 92 -8.39 -19.50 5.32
N GLN A 93 -7.90 -18.25 5.21
CA GLN A 93 -7.24 -17.71 4.03
C GLN A 93 -5.72 -17.64 4.15
N MET A 94 -5.14 -18.05 5.31
CA MET A 94 -3.70 -17.87 5.59
C MET A 94 -2.77 -18.63 4.65
N HIS A 95 -3.25 -19.67 3.95
CA HIS A 95 -2.50 -20.33 2.88
C HIS A 95 -2.25 -19.41 1.65
N HIS A 96 -2.92 -18.26 1.56
CA HIS A 96 -2.67 -17.21 0.58
C HIS A 96 -1.85 -16.05 1.13
N ALA A 97 -1.58 -16.03 2.43
CA ALA A 97 -0.93 -14.93 3.13
C ALA A 97 0.41 -15.33 3.73
N ALA A 98 1.27 -14.35 3.92
CA ALA A 98 2.51 -14.43 4.67
C ALA A 98 2.43 -13.50 5.89
N LEU A 99 3.02 -13.92 7.01
CA LEU A 99 3.18 -13.10 8.20
C LEU A 99 4.64 -12.70 8.36
N ILE A 100 4.88 -11.43 8.69
CA ILE A 100 6.19 -10.94 9.13
C ILE A 100 6.03 -10.58 10.60
N ARG A 101 6.74 -11.32 11.50
CA ARG A 101 6.59 -11.19 12.97
C ARG A 101 7.76 -10.50 13.65
N SER A 102 8.70 -9.96 12.89
CA SER A 102 9.96 -9.43 13.40
C SER A 102 10.30 -8.05 12.86
N ILE A 103 9.29 -7.22 12.56
CA ILE A 103 9.54 -5.86 12.09
C ILE A 103 10.07 -5.04 13.25
N ALA A 104 11.24 -4.42 13.06
CA ALA A 104 11.93 -3.58 14.01
C ALA A 104 11.89 -2.12 13.55
N GLY A 105 11.14 -1.30 14.24
CA GLY A 105 11.13 0.16 14.09
C GLY A 105 11.85 0.86 15.23
N THR A 106 12.04 2.15 15.09
CA THR A 106 12.74 2.97 16.08
C THR A 106 11.86 4.11 16.65
N ASN A 107 10.77 4.44 15.98
CA ASN A 107 9.92 5.56 16.32
C ASN A 107 8.66 5.11 17.06
N GLY A 108 8.49 5.56 18.31
CA GLY A 108 7.27 5.36 19.10
C GLY A 108 6.29 6.54 19.05
N ASP A 109 6.52 7.52 18.17
CA ASP A 109 5.64 8.65 17.89
C ASP A 109 4.85 8.38 16.60
N HIS A 110 3.52 8.54 16.64
CA HIS A 110 2.65 8.22 15.51
C HIS A 110 3.06 8.92 14.20
N GLY A 111 3.30 10.23 14.26
CA GLY A 111 3.60 11.00 13.06
C GLY A 111 4.91 10.57 12.39
N ARG A 112 5.95 10.34 13.18
CA ARG A 112 7.27 9.92 12.69
C ARG A 112 7.24 8.46 12.20
N ALA A 113 6.60 7.57 12.95
CA ALA A 113 6.50 6.17 12.58
C ALA A 113 5.64 5.99 11.32
N GLN A 114 4.49 6.68 11.22
CA GLN A 114 3.66 6.70 10.03
C GLN A 114 4.44 7.18 8.80
N TYR A 115 5.20 8.27 8.95
CA TYR A 115 6.04 8.78 7.87
C TYR A 115 7.06 7.73 7.43
N GLU A 116 7.77 7.10 8.39
CA GLU A 116 8.79 6.08 8.12
C GLU A 116 8.20 4.86 7.39
N LEU A 117 7.07 4.34 7.87
CA LEU A 117 6.43 3.15 7.27
C LEU A 117 5.88 3.43 5.86
N GLN A 118 5.30 4.59 5.63
CA GLN A 118 4.71 4.92 4.33
C GLN A 118 5.73 5.39 3.30
N THR A 119 6.88 5.92 3.71
CA THR A 119 7.91 6.44 2.78
C THR A 119 9.17 5.57 2.69
N GLY A 120 9.43 4.73 3.69
CA GLY A 120 10.70 4.00 3.86
C GLY A 120 11.84 4.87 4.40
N PHE A 121 11.59 6.12 4.79
CA PHE A 121 12.62 7.07 5.24
C PHE A 121 12.27 7.70 6.59
N ASN A 122 13.27 7.99 7.39
CA ASN A 122 13.07 8.83 8.57
C ASN A 122 12.73 10.27 8.15
N GLN A 123 11.86 10.92 8.91
CA GLN A 123 11.44 12.29 8.66
C GLN A 123 12.65 13.25 8.70
N SER A 124 12.76 14.10 7.70
CA SER A 124 13.79 15.13 7.59
C SER A 124 13.16 16.52 7.45
N PRO A 125 13.70 17.56 8.09
CA PRO A 125 13.16 18.92 7.98
C PRO A 125 13.22 19.50 6.56
N ASN A 126 14.18 19.02 5.75
CA ASN A 126 14.51 19.63 4.47
C ASN A 126 13.97 18.85 3.25
N ILE A 127 13.45 17.65 3.46
CA ILE A 127 13.03 16.76 2.37
C ILE A 127 11.74 16.06 2.77
N LEU A 128 10.73 16.21 1.93
CA LEU A 128 9.51 15.42 2.01
C LEU A 128 9.63 14.26 1.03
N HIS A 129 9.79 13.03 1.56
CA HIS A 129 9.88 11.84 0.73
C HIS A 129 8.48 11.40 0.26
N PRO A 130 8.38 10.81 -0.94
CA PRO A 130 7.10 10.31 -1.45
C PRO A 130 6.65 9.07 -0.70
N GLY A 131 5.34 8.95 -0.52
CA GLY A 131 4.74 7.70 -0.08
C GLY A 131 4.76 6.63 -1.17
N LEU A 132 4.60 5.35 -0.77
CA LEU A 132 4.67 4.21 -1.69
C LEU A 132 3.66 4.34 -2.85
N GLY A 133 2.41 4.78 -2.60
CA GLY A 133 1.43 4.99 -3.65
C GLY A 133 1.88 6.00 -4.70
N SER A 134 2.52 7.08 -4.28
CA SER A 134 3.09 8.09 -5.18
C SER A 134 4.28 7.57 -5.97
N ILE A 135 5.11 6.71 -5.36
CA ILE A 135 6.20 6.02 -6.07
C ILE A 135 5.62 5.11 -7.15
N VAL A 136 4.55 4.38 -6.87
CA VAL A 136 3.87 3.51 -7.85
C VAL A 136 3.33 4.32 -9.02
N VAL A 137 2.71 5.47 -8.78
CA VAL A 137 2.24 6.37 -9.87
C VAL A 137 3.39 6.85 -10.74
N ASN A 138 4.54 7.20 -10.13
CA ASN A 138 5.71 7.68 -10.87
C ASN A 138 6.39 6.60 -11.70
N GLU A 139 6.41 5.36 -11.19
CA GLU A 139 7.22 4.27 -11.75
C GLU A 139 6.43 3.31 -12.66
N ARG A 140 5.10 3.33 -12.58
CA ARG A 140 4.25 2.38 -13.28
C ARG A 140 3.22 3.10 -14.14
N GLU A 141 3.09 2.68 -15.39
CA GLU A 141 2.06 3.18 -16.28
C GLU A 141 0.65 2.84 -15.76
N SER A 142 -0.32 3.71 -16.02
CA SER A 142 -1.73 3.44 -15.72
C SER A 142 -2.21 2.21 -16.50
N LEU A 143 -3.07 1.40 -15.88
CA LEU A 143 -3.72 0.25 -16.52
C LEU A 143 -5.17 0.55 -16.94
N GLY A 144 -5.67 1.74 -16.65
CA GLY A 144 -7.05 2.12 -16.93
C GLY A 144 -7.25 3.63 -16.89
N ASP A 145 -8.50 4.05 -16.94
CA ASP A 145 -8.88 5.48 -16.99
C ASP A 145 -8.99 6.12 -15.60
N LEU A 146 -9.03 5.31 -14.53
CA LEU A 146 -9.10 5.83 -13.16
C LEU A 146 -7.72 6.29 -12.67
N PRO A 147 -7.67 7.21 -11.69
CA PRO A 147 -6.42 7.57 -11.02
C PRO A 147 -5.67 6.34 -10.52
N SER A 148 -4.38 6.27 -10.80
CA SER A 148 -3.56 5.10 -10.44
C SER A 148 -3.35 4.93 -8.94
N PHE A 149 -3.56 6.00 -8.14
CA PHE A 149 -3.52 5.96 -6.68
C PHE A 149 -4.79 6.55 -6.08
N ILE A 150 -5.52 5.74 -5.32
CA ILE A 150 -6.76 6.14 -4.62
C ILE A 150 -6.61 5.86 -3.13
N SER A 151 -6.93 6.86 -2.30
CA SER A 151 -6.98 6.72 -0.85
C SER A 151 -8.40 6.85 -0.34
N ILE A 152 -8.86 5.89 0.46
CA ILE A 152 -10.22 5.76 0.97
C ILE A 152 -10.22 6.03 2.47
N SER A 153 -11.13 6.87 2.94
CA SER A 153 -11.39 7.17 4.37
C SER A 153 -10.18 7.69 5.16
N GLY A 154 -9.19 8.29 4.49
CA GLY A 154 -8.03 8.88 5.17
C GLY A 154 -6.98 9.42 4.19
N GLN A 155 -6.10 10.28 4.71
CA GLN A 155 -5.03 10.87 3.93
C GLN A 155 -3.78 9.97 3.98
N PRO A 156 -3.22 9.59 2.83
CA PRO A 156 -1.97 8.84 2.75
C PRO A 156 -0.76 9.77 2.92
N ALA A 157 0.45 9.21 2.91
CA ALA A 157 1.65 10.02 2.75
C ALA A 157 1.61 10.77 1.41
N ARG A 158 2.13 12.01 1.44
CA ARG A 158 2.16 12.92 0.30
C ARG A 158 3.12 12.44 -0.78
N ALA A 159 2.97 12.99 -1.98
CA ALA A 159 3.87 12.71 -3.10
C ALA A 159 5.29 13.27 -2.94
N GLY A 160 5.49 14.16 -1.97
CA GLY A 160 6.80 14.71 -1.68
C GLY A 160 7.45 15.37 -2.90
N TYR A 161 8.72 15.05 -3.13
CA TYR A 161 9.46 15.62 -4.26
C TYR A 161 9.03 15.10 -5.64
N LEU A 162 8.14 14.12 -5.72
CA LEU A 162 7.58 13.65 -7.00
C LEU A 162 6.52 14.60 -7.57
N GLY A 163 5.97 15.47 -6.72
CA GLY A 163 5.04 16.52 -7.14
C GLY A 163 3.58 16.09 -7.19
N GLN A 164 2.71 17.07 -7.41
CA GLN A 164 1.26 16.96 -7.27
C GLN A 164 0.62 15.91 -8.21
N GLN A 165 1.21 15.65 -9.37
CA GLN A 165 0.73 14.63 -10.32
C GLN A 165 0.79 13.20 -9.76
N CYS A 166 1.54 12.97 -8.69
CA CYS A 166 1.65 11.69 -8.01
C CYS A 166 0.85 11.62 -6.68
N GLU A 167 0.05 12.64 -6.38
CA GLU A 167 -0.83 12.61 -5.20
C GLU A 167 -1.99 11.62 -5.38
N ALA A 168 -2.53 11.14 -4.25
CA ALA A 168 -3.69 10.27 -4.26
C ALA A 168 -4.96 11.02 -4.65
N TYR A 169 -5.83 10.36 -5.41
CA TYR A 169 -7.23 10.73 -5.45
C TYR A 169 -7.91 10.30 -4.15
N PHE A 170 -8.56 11.24 -3.47
CA PHE A 170 -9.15 10.99 -2.16
C PHE A 170 -10.64 10.66 -2.26
N VAL A 171 -11.05 9.55 -1.68
CA VAL A 171 -12.45 9.11 -1.52
C VAL A 171 -12.80 9.20 -0.04
N GLY A 172 -13.77 10.03 0.32
CA GLY A 172 -14.21 10.19 1.71
C GLY A 172 -14.86 8.91 2.22
N ARG A 173 -16.16 8.74 1.97
CA ARG A 173 -16.90 7.53 2.38
C ARG A 173 -17.19 6.62 1.20
N PRO A 174 -16.82 5.33 1.26
CA PRO A 174 -17.09 4.38 0.21
C PRO A 174 -18.59 4.23 -0.05
N GLY A 175 -19.01 4.41 -1.33
CA GLY A 175 -20.40 4.32 -1.76
C GLY A 175 -21.19 5.62 -1.69
N GLU A 176 -20.64 6.69 -1.12
CA GLU A 176 -21.21 8.02 -1.30
C GLU A 176 -20.78 8.60 -2.65
N LYS A 177 -21.70 9.35 -3.28
CA LYS A 177 -21.38 10.03 -4.54
C LYS A 177 -20.31 11.10 -4.26
N ASP A 178 -19.22 11.02 -4.98
CA ASP A 178 -18.19 12.05 -4.91
C ASP A 178 -18.66 13.30 -5.68
N PRO A 179 -18.84 14.46 -4.99
CA PRO A 179 -19.30 15.68 -5.64
C PRO A 179 -18.32 16.21 -6.69
N TYR A 180 -17.06 15.77 -6.67
CA TYR A 180 -16.03 16.19 -7.63
C TYR A 180 -16.05 15.35 -8.93
N LEU A 181 -16.78 14.23 -8.96
CA LEU A 181 -16.92 13.37 -10.14
C LEU A 181 -18.19 13.70 -10.96
N ALA A 182 -18.93 14.73 -10.61
CA ALA A 182 -20.13 15.18 -11.31
C ALA A 182 -20.18 16.70 -11.38
N PHE A 183 -20.90 17.23 -12.37
CA PHE A 183 -21.20 18.65 -12.38
C PHE A 183 -22.17 19.00 -11.23
N PRO A 184 -22.06 20.22 -10.67
CA PRO A 184 -22.95 20.69 -9.61
C PRO A 184 -24.42 20.56 -10.00
N GLU A 185 -25.27 20.37 -9.00
CA GLU A 185 -26.72 20.27 -9.20
C GLU A 185 -27.26 21.45 -9.99
N GLY A 186 -28.17 21.20 -10.93
CA GLY A 186 -28.72 22.22 -11.86
C GLY A 186 -27.83 22.57 -13.07
N ILE A 187 -26.65 21.96 -13.20
CA ILE A 187 -25.80 22.10 -14.38
C ILE A 187 -25.85 20.79 -15.19
N SER A 188 -26.48 20.86 -16.38
CA SER A 188 -26.45 19.73 -17.29
C SER A 188 -25.02 19.43 -17.75
N HIS A 189 -24.72 18.16 -18.07
CA HIS A 189 -23.42 17.72 -18.58
C HIS A 189 -22.96 18.60 -19.77
N ALA A 190 -23.82 18.84 -20.75
CA ALA A 190 -23.51 19.69 -21.92
C ALA A 190 -23.10 21.12 -21.52
N ARG A 191 -23.81 21.71 -20.54
CA ARG A 191 -23.49 23.07 -20.04
C ARG A 191 -22.17 23.07 -19.23
N GLY A 192 -21.92 22.01 -18.47
CA GLY A 192 -20.65 21.82 -17.75
C GLY A 192 -19.47 21.74 -18.72
N MET A 193 -19.56 20.91 -19.75
CA MET A 193 -18.54 20.78 -20.79
C MET A 193 -18.29 22.09 -21.54
N GLN A 194 -19.34 22.86 -21.88
CA GLN A 194 -19.18 24.19 -22.49
C GLN A 194 -18.37 25.13 -21.58
N ARG A 195 -18.64 25.12 -20.26
CA ARG A 195 -17.87 25.94 -19.30
C ARG A 195 -16.41 25.56 -19.26
N LEU A 196 -16.09 24.26 -19.26
CA LEU A 196 -14.71 23.76 -19.27
C LEU A 196 -14.00 24.16 -20.56
N GLN A 197 -14.67 24.10 -21.73
CA GLN A 197 -14.10 24.57 -23.01
C GLN A 197 -13.83 26.07 -23.02
N VAL A 198 -14.71 26.89 -22.40
CA VAL A 198 -14.47 28.33 -22.26
C VAL A 198 -13.26 28.56 -21.34
N LEU A 199 -13.17 27.86 -20.22
CA LEU A 199 -12.04 27.97 -19.30
C LEU A 199 -10.71 27.60 -20.00
N GLU A 200 -10.69 26.53 -20.77
CA GLU A 200 -9.53 26.13 -21.57
C GLU A 200 -9.09 27.23 -22.56
N LYS A 201 -10.05 27.82 -23.28
CA LYS A 201 -9.78 28.94 -24.19
C LYS A 201 -9.26 30.18 -23.46
N MET A 202 -9.79 30.49 -22.29
CA MET A 202 -9.31 31.59 -21.45
C MET A 202 -7.89 31.34 -20.95
N ASN A 203 -7.63 30.15 -20.45
CA ASN A 203 -6.30 29.73 -20.00
C ASN A 203 -5.27 29.81 -21.13
N ARG A 204 -5.59 29.37 -22.34
CA ARG A 204 -4.69 29.51 -23.51
C ARG A 204 -4.39 30.98 -23.86
N LYS A 205 -5.35 31.91 -23.69
CA LYS A 205 -5.10 33.34 -23.90
C LYS A 205 -4.21 33.95 -22.81
N LEU A 206 -4.29 33.44 -21.57
CA LEU A 206 -3.51 33.92 -20.44
C LEU A 206 -2.10 33.27 -20.38
N SER A 207 -1.88 32.19 -21.11
CA SER A 207 -0.59 31.43 -21.11
C SER A 207 0.61 32.26 -21.55
N GLY A 208 0.41 33.37 -22.28
CA GLY A 208 1.48 34.32 -22.60
C GLY A 208 2.10 35.01 -21.36
N ASN A 209 1.45 34.95 -20.19
CA ASN A 209 1.85 35.61 -18.96
C ASN A 209 2.28 34.64 -17.83
N LEU A 210 2.04 33.34 -18.02
CA LEU A 210 2.42 32.27 -17.08
C LEU A 210 3.55 31.47 -17.69
N GLY A 211 4.41 30.86 -16.87
CA GLY A 211 5.43 29.94 -17.35
C GLY A 211 4.83 28.81 -18.18
N ALA A 212 5.46 28.46 -19.31
CA ALA A 212 4.93 27.46 -20.26
C ALA A 212 4.66 26.10 -19.62
N ASP A 213 5.46 25.70 -18.60
CA ASP A 213 5.33 24.42 -17.92
C ASP A 213 4.16 24.40 -16.93
N GLU A 214 3.93 25.47 -16.17
CA GLU A 214 2.78 25.58 -15.24
C GLU A 214 1.44 25.59 -16.00
N PHE A 215 1.40 26.25 -17.12
CA PHE A 215 0.22 26.27 -17.99
C PHE A 215 -0.09 24.88 -18.54
N LYS A 216 0.92 24.16 -19.04
CA LYS A 216 0.78 22.81 -19.59
C LYS A 216 0.32 21.82 -18.51
N ALA A 217 0.82 21.94 -17.30
CA ALA A 217 0.37 21.12 -16.16
C ALA A 217 -1.11 21.35 -15.84
N SER A 218 -1.56 22.62 -15.82
CA SER A 218 -2.97 22.95 -15.58
C SER A 218 -3.90 22.46 -16.70
N GLU A 219 -3.47 22.56 -17.97
CA GLU A 219 -4.24 22.07 -19.11
C GLU A 219 -4.37 20.53 -19.06
N THR A 220 -3.30 19.82 -18.71
CA THR A 220 -3.30 18.36 -18.55
C THR A 220 -4.24 17.95 -17.43
N ALA A 221 -4.14 18.57 -16.25
CA ALA A 221 -5.00 18.27 -15.12
C ALA A 221 -6.51 18.47 -15.44
N LEU A 222 -6.84 19.51 -16.21
CA LEU A 222 -8.22 19.74 -16.64
C LEU A 222 -8.71 18.65 -17.60
N LYS A 223 -7.89 18.24 -18.55
CA LYS A 223 -8.21 17.14 -19.50
C LYS A 223 -8.40 15.81 -18.78
N ASP A 224 -7.52 15.51 -17.83
CA ASP A 224 -7.59 14.28 -17.04
C ASP A 224 -8.85 14.25 -16.16
N ALA A 225 -9.22 15.40 -15.56
CA ALA A 225 -10.45 15.52 -14.80
C ALA A 225 -11.70 15.30 -15.66
N VAL A 226 -11.73 15.87 -16.87
CA VAL A 226 -12.84 15.66 -17.82
C VAL A 226 -12.92 14.20 -18.27
N ALA A 227 -11.77 13.61 -18.66
CA ALA A 227 -11.71 12.23 -19.07
C ALA A 227 -12.19 11.29 -17.96
N LEU A 228 -11.80 11.58 -16.71
CA LEU A 228 -12.29 10.84 -15.55
C LEU A 228 -13.82 10.93 -15.40
N MET A 229 -14.39 12.14 -15.49
CA MET A 229 -15.85 12.34 -15.37
C MET A 229 -16.65 11.64 -16.48
N GLU A 230 -16.04 11.36 -17.62
CA GLU A 230 -16.68 10.68 -18.75
C GLU A 230 -16.38 9.17 -18.79
N SER A 231 -15.47 8.68 -17.93
CA SER A 231 -15.05 7.29 -17.95
C SER A 231 -16.14 6.34 -17.45
N PRO A 232 -16.47 5.28 -18.22
CA PRO A 232 -17.34 4.20 -17.76
C PRO A 232 -16.79 3.47 -16.52
N ALA A 233 -15.50 3.61 -16.23
CA ALA A 233 -14.85 3.01 -15.07
C ALA A 233 -15.31 3.62 -13.74
N LEU A 234 -15.95 4.82 -13.77
CA LEU A 234 -16.58 5.42 -12.59
C LEU A 234 -17.64 4.56 -11.93
N LYS A 235 -18.24 3.63 -12.66
CA LYS A 235 -19.13 2.62 -12.07
C LYS A 235 -18.46 1.77 -11.00
N ALA A 236 -17.14 1.73 -10.92
CA ALA A 236 -16.44 1.06 -9.82
C ALA A 236 -16.81 1.66 -8.46
N PHE A 237 -17.12 2.96 -8.38
CA PHE A 237 -17.49 3.64 -7.14
C PHE A 237 -18.94 3.36 -6.70
N GLU A 238 -19.80 2.84 -7.58
CA GLU A 238 -21.20 2.55 -7.32
C GLU A 238 -21.32 1.19 -6.61
N ILE A 239 -20.92 1.13 -5.32
CA ILE A 239 -20.88 -0.11 -4.53
C ILE A 239 -22.29 -0.72 -4.36
N ASP A 240 -23.31 0.12 -4.32
CA ASP A 240 -24.71 -0.32 -4.13
C ASP A 240 -25.26 -1.08 -5.34
N GLU A 241 -24.53 -1.14 -6.47
CA GLU A 241 -24.83 -2.05 -7.59
C GLU A 241 -24.41 -3.51 -7.31
N GLU A 242 -23.57 -3.74 -6.29
CA GLU A 242 -23.22 -5.10 -5.87
C GLU A 242 -24.43 -5.80 -5.24
N LYS A 243 -24.40 -7.15 -5.31
CA LYS A 243 -25.44 -7.94 -4.67
C LYS A 243 -25.44 -7.71 -3.16
N PRO A 244 -26.62 -7.59 -2.52
CA PRO A 244 -26.69 -7.39 -1.07
C PRO A 244 -25.88 -8.43 -0.27
N GLU A 245 -25.87 -9.70 -0.70
CA GLU A 245 -25.09 -10.77 -0.05
C GLU A 245 -23.59 -10.52 -0.15
N THR A 246 -23.13 -9.87 -1.22
CA THR A 246 -21.72 -9.48 -1.34
C THR A 246 -21.37 -8.37 -0.35
N ILE A 247 -22.21 -7.35 -0.26
CA ILE A 247 -22.01 -6.21 0.68
C ILE A 247 -21.98 -6.75 2.12
N GLU A 248 -22.93 -7.60 2.49
CA GLU A 248 -23.02 -8.20 3.83
C GLU A 248 -21.79 -9.11 4.12
N ARG A 249 -21.33 -9.87 3.14
CA ARG A 249 -20.14 -10.73 3.30
C ARG A 249 -18.86 -9.95 3.60
N TYR A 250 -18.68 -8.74 3.02
CA TYR A 250 -17.59 -7.84 3.35
C TYR A 250 -17.78 -7.12 4.71
N GLY A 251 -18.99 -7.23 5.29
CA GLY A 251 -19.44 -6.41 6.40
C GLY A 251 -19.87 -5.02 5.91
N ASN A 252 -21.14 -4.68 6.09
CA ASN A 252 -21.71 -3.40 5.65
C ASN A 252 -21.31 -2.25 6.59
N THR A 253 -19.99 -2.08 6.74
CA THR A 253 -19.33 -1.03 7.50
C THR A 253 -18.50 -0.16 6.56
N GLU A 254 -18.07 1.02 6.99
CA GLU A 254 -17.21 1.87 6.16
C GLU A 254 -15.94 1.14 5.70
N PHE A 255 -15.30 0.37 6.58
CA PHE A 255 -14.11 -0.43 6.23
C PHE A 255 -14.44 -1.58 5.26
N GLY A 256 -15.52 -2.32 5.49
CA GLY A 256 -15.97 -3.41 4.61
C GLY A 256 -16.32 -2.89 3.21
N ARG A 257 -17.05 -1.77 3.14
CA ARG A 257 -17.34 -1.07 1.87
C ARG A 257 -16.06 -0.55 1.21
N GLY A 258 -15.06 -0.08 1.98
CA GLY A 258 -13.74 0.31 1.48
C GLY A 258 -12.97 -0.86 0.88
N ALA A 259 -13.00 -2.01 1.53
CA ALA A 259 -12.41 -3.25 1.00
C ALA A 259 -13.10 -3.72 -0.29
N LEU A 260 -14.43 -3.66 -0.34
CA LEU A 260 -15.21 -3.98 -1.55
C LEU A 260 -14.90 -3.00 -2.69
N LEU A 261 -14.84 -1.70 -2.39
CA LEU A 261 -14.45 -0.68 -3.36
C LEU A 261 -13.04 -0.95 -3.88
N SER A 262 -12.07 -1.29 -3.02
CA SER A 262 -10.70 -1.57 -3.45
C SER A 262 -10.63 -2.74 -4.44
N ARG A 263 -11.45 -3.80 -4.28
CA ARG A 263 -11.59 -4.88 -5.28
C ARG A 263 -12.05 -4.32 -6.63
N ARG A 264 -13.15 -3.56 -6.64
CA ARG A 264 -13.73 -2.97 -7.87
C ARG A 264 -12.75 -2.03 -8.57
N LEU A 265 -11.95 -1.27 -7.80
CA LEU A 265 -10.95 -0.36 -8.34
C LEU A 265 -9.79 -1.11 -9.02
N VAL A 266 -9.25 -2.17 -8.41
CA VAL A 266 -8.19 -2.97 -9.06
C VAL A 266 -8.69 -3.72 -10.28
N GLU A 267 -9.96 -4.15 -10.32
CA GLU A 267 -10.62 -4.69 -11.51
C GLU A 267 -10.69 -3.68 -12.67
N LYS A 268 -10.61 -2.38 -12.38
CA LYS A 268 -10.54 -1.28 -13.36
C LYS A 268 -9.14 -0.73 -13.59
N GLY A 269 -8.11 -1.42 -13.10
CA GLY A 269 -6.72 -1.08 -13.38
C GLY A 269 -6.08 -0.09 -12.41
N VAL A 270 -6.73 0.27 -11.30
CA VAL A 270 -6.10 1.12 -10.27
C VAL A 270 -4.89 0.41 -9.68
N ARG A 271 -3.74 1.05 -9.69
CA ARG A 271 -2.46 0.49 -9.26
C ARG A 271 -2.29 0.38 -7.76
N PHE A 272 -2.74 1.41 -7.04
CA PHE A 272 -2.56 1.49 -5.60
C PHE A 272 -3.83 2.01 -4.93
N VAL A 273 -4.38 1.22 -4.03
CA VAL A 273 -5.54 1.61 -3.20
C VAL A 273 -5.12 1.53 -1.74
N GLN A 274 -5.27 2.63 -1.01
CA GLN A 274 -5.08 2.65 0.43
C GLN A 274 -6.44 2.79 1.12
N VAL A 275 -6.79 1.82 1.97
CA VAL A 275 -7.98 1.85 2.82
C VAL A 275 -7.54 2.18 4.24
N ASN A 276 -7.99 3.29 4.78
CA ASN A 276 -7.56 3.79 6.08
C ASN A 276 -8.56 3.44 7.17
N ARG A 277 -8.06 3.03 8.34
CA ARG A 277 -8.84 2.81 9.55
C ARG A 277 -8.05 3.28 10.76
N GLY A 278 -8.62 4.18 11.55
CA GLY A 278 -8.06 4.60 12.83
C GLY A 278 -8.61 3.80 14.00
N GLY A 279 -8.22 4.22 15.21
CA GLY A 279 -8.76 3.70 16.47
C GLY A 279 -7.94 2.59 17.12
N PHE A 280 -6.69 2.37 16.67
CA PHE A 280 -5.80 1.36 17.27
C PHE A 280 -4.93 1.91 18.41
N ASP A 281 -5.06 3.19 18.76
CA ASP A 281 -4.32 3.82 19.86
C ASP A 281 -4.95 3.50 21.23
N ASN A 282 -4.91 2.23 21.63
CA ASN A 282 -5.65 1.69 22.75
C ASN A 282 -4.78 1.60 24.03
N HIS A 283 -4.58 2.74 24.68
CA HIS A 283 -3.92 2.83 26.00
C HIS A 283 -4.80 2.33 27.16
N GLY A 284 -6.06 2.00 26.92
CA GLY A 284 -7.00 1.40 27.85
C GLY A 284 -7.97 0.49 27.11
N ASN A 285 -8.53 -0.51 27.80
CA ASN A 285 -9.57 -1.41 27.28
C ASN A 285 -9.26 -2.02 25.88
N ILE A 286 -8.00 -2.38 25.65
CA ILE A 286 -7.54 -2.82 24.31
C ILE A 286 -8.31 -4.05 23.82
N PHE A 287 -8.70 -4.96 24.69
CA PHE A 287 -9.36 -6.20 24.28
C PHE A 287 -10.75 -5.96 23.72
N GLU A 288 -11.55 -5.05 24.32
CA GLU A 288 -12.84 -4.65 23.78
C GLU A 288 -12.68 -3.96 22.43
N ALA A 289 -11.74 -3.02 22.32
CA ALA A 289 -11.43 -2.33 21.06
C ALA A 289 -11.00 -3.31 19.97
N MET A 290 -10.11 -4.26 20.29
CA MET A 290 -9.62 -5.24 19.32
C MET A 290 -10.71 -6.25 18.89
N ARG A 291 -11.65 -6.63 19.76
CA ARG A 291 -12.85 -7.40 19.36
C ARG A 291 -13.67 -6.63 18.31
N GLY A 292 -13.89 -5.33 18.56
CA GLY A 292 -14.58 -4.46 17.59
C GLY A 292 -13.84 -4.33 16.27
N HIS A 293 -12.51 -4.21 16.29
CA HIS A 293 -11.70 -4.18 15.09
C HIS A 293 -11.73 -5.52 14.35
N GLY A 294 -11.58 -6.64 15.05
CA GLY A 294 -11.66 -7.98 14.48
C GLY A 294 -12.99 -8.24 13.77
N ALA A 295 -14.11 -7.91 14.42
CA ALA A 295 -15.45 -8.07 13.85
C ALA A 295 -15.65 -7.32 12.53
N ILE A 296 -14.92 -6.23 12.31
CA ILE A 296 -14.99 -5.43 11.07
C ILE A 296 -13.95 -5.89 10.03
N MET A 297 -12.72 -6.14 10.45
CA MET A 297 -11.60 -6.42 9.55
C MET A 297 -11.62 -7.85 9.02
N ASP A 298 -12.02 -8.82 9.85
CA ASP A 298 -12.00 -10.24 9.50
C ASP A 298 -12.86 -10.55 8.27
N PRO A 299 -14.17 -10.24 8.25
CA PRO A 299 -14.99 -10.50 7.07
C PRO A 299 -14.54 -9.70 5.85
N ALA A 300 -14.09 -8.45 6.04
CA ALA A 300 -13.71 -7.59 4.93
C ALA A 300 -12.46 -8.09 4.19
N ILE A 301 -11.39 -8.39 4.94
CA ILE A 301 -10.11 -8.81 4.33
C ILE A 301 -10.20 -10.25 3.82
N ALA A 302 -10.87 -11.14 4.55
CA ALA A 302 -11.07 -12.52 4.11
C ALA A 302 -11.89 -12.60 2.82
N SER A 303 -12.98 -11.81 2.71
CA SER A 303 -13.78 -11.72 1.50
C SER A 303 -13.01 -11.15 0.33
N LEU A 304 -12.20 -10.11 0.57
CA LEU A 304 -11.35 -9.53 -0.46
C LEU A 304 -10.36 -10.55 -1.04
N ILE A 305 -9.63 -11.26 -0.18
CA ILE A 305 -8.66 -12.28 -0.62
C ILE A 305 -9.37 -13.38 -1.41
N SER A 306 -10.53 -13.84 -0.93
CA SER A 306 -11.35 -14.86 -1.60
C SER A 306 -11.80 -14.40 -2.99
N ASP A 307 -12.32 -13.17 -3.12
CA ASP A 307 -12.82 -12.65 -4.39
C ASP A 307 -11.68 -12.38 -5.39
N LEU A 308 -10.56 -11.79 -4.93
CA LEU A 308 -9.38 -11.62 -5.76
C LEU A 308 -8.87 -12.97 -6.29
N LYS A 309 -8.92 -14.02 -5.45
CA LYS A 309 -8.54 -15.37 -5.87
C LYS A 309 -9.52 -15.92 -6.90
N ALA A 310 -10.81 -15.81 -6.65
CA ALA A 310 -11.86 -16.29 -7.55
C ALA A 310 -11.82 -15.62 -8.92
N ASN A 311 -11.49 -14.32 -8.94
CA ASN A 311 -11.38 -13.51 -10.17
C ASN A 311 -10.00 -13.63 -10.87
N GLY A 312 -9.06 -14.44 -10.35
CA GLY A 312 -7.71 -14.60 -10.91
C GLY A 312 -6.80 -13.40 -10.70
N LEU A 313 -7.18 -12.45 -9.84
CA LEU A 313 -6.43 -11.21 -9.59
C LEU A 313 -5.46 -11.31 -8.40
N LEU A 314 -5.60 -12.28 -7.50
CA LEU A 314 -4.79 -12.37 -6.30
C LEU A 314 -3.28 -12.48 -6.61
N SER A 315 -2.92 -13.21 -7.66
CA SER A 315 -1.52 -13.37 -8.06
C SER A 315 -0.86 -12.06 -8.55
N LYS A 316 -1.67 -11.08 -8.93
CA LYS A 316 -1.26 -9.77 -9.45
C LYS A 316 -1.55 -8.62 -8.46
N THR A 317 -2.27 -8.90 -7.38
CA THR A 317 -2.67 -7.91 -6.38
C THR A 317 -2.02 -8.22 -5.04
N LEU A 318 -1.16 -7.33 -4.58
CA LEU A 318 -0.56 -7.41 -3.26
C LEU A 318 -1.50 -6.78 -2.22
N VAL A 319 -2.04 -7.57 -1.32
CA VAL A 319 -2.84 -7.12 -0.18
C VAL A 319 -1.93 -7.01 1.03
N VAL A 320 -1.91 -5.84 1.68
CA VAL A 320 -1.03 -5.55 2.83
C VAL A 320 -1.88 -5.04 3.99
N VAL A 321 -1.69 -5.58 5.18
CA VAL A 321 -2.31 -5.10 6.42
C VAL A 321 -1.21 -4.63 7.35
N LEU A 322 -1.14 -3.33 7.58
CA LEU A 322 -0.01 -2.67 8.23
C LEU A 322 -0.48 -1.57 9.19
N SER A 323 0.35 -1.30 10.18
CA SER A 323 0.24 -0.18 11.12
C SER A 323 1.62 0.43 11.33
N GLU A 324 1.70 1.63 11.91
CA GLU A 324 2.97 2.35 12.07
C GLU A 324 3.92 1.73 13.10
N PHE A 325 3.39 1.03 14.11
CA PHE A 325 4.13 0.23 15.10
C PHE A 325 3.19 -0.76 15.80
N GLY A 326 3.71 -1.55 16.73
CA GLY A 326 2.97 -2.47 17.60
C GLY A 326 2.60 -1.87 18.94
N ARG A 327 2.22 -2.73 19.89
CA ARG A 327 1.87 -2.34 21.25
C ARG A 327 2.71 -3.08 22.28
N THR A 328 2.92 -2.46 23.46
CA THR A 328 3.70 -3.09 24.53
C THR A 328 3.15 -4.47 24.87
N PRO A 329 4.04 -5.50 24.99
CA PRO A 329 3.62 -6.80 25.51
C PRO A 329 2.99 -6.72 26.89
N ARG A 330 3.53 -5.87 27.76
CA ARG A 330 2.93 -5.61 29.06
C ARG A 330 1.59 -4.89 28.89
N ILE A 331 0.55 -5.46 29.52
CA ILE A 331 -0.75 -4.81 29.70
C ILE A 331 -0.61 -3.81 30.85
N ASN A 332 -1.00 -2.55 30.64
CA ASN A 332 -0.93 -1.50 31.64
C ASN A 332 -2.13 -1.56 32.61
N ASP A 333 -2.14 -0.72 33.65
CA ASP A 333 -3.17 -0.72 34.72
C ASP A 333 -4.55 -0.31 34.19
N GLY A 334 -4.65 0.33 33.02
CA GLY A 334 -5.90 0.66 32.32
C GLY A 334 -6.43 -0.46 31.43
N GLY A 335 -5.83 -1.65 31.45
CA GLY A 335 -6.20 -2.75 30.58
C GLY A 335 -5.86 -2.51 29.12
N GLY A 336 -4.91 -1.62 28.85
CA GLY A 336 -4.43 -1.26 27.53
C GLY A 336 -2.98 -1.66 27.29
N ARG A 337 -2.46 -1.27 26.13
CA ARG A 337 -1.03 -1.42 25.79
C ARG A 337 -0.52 -0.11 25.22
N ASP A 338 0.68 0.29 25.60
CA ASP A 338 1.32 1.51 25.15
C ASP A 338 2.05 1.32 23.82
N HIS A 339 2.67 2.38 23.27
CA HIS A 339 3.39 2.34 21.99
C HIS A 339 4.61 1.41 22.08
N TRP A 340 4.80 0.58 21.04
CA TRP A 340 5.94 -0.32 20.95
C TRP A 340 6.45 -0.45 19.53
N ALA A 341 7.52 0.29 19.23
CA ALA A 341 8.12 0.28 17.90
C ALA A 341 9.16 -0.84 17.70
N ARG A 342 9.72 -1.38 18.79
CA ARG A 342 10.86 -2.31 18.75
C ARG A 342 10.55 -3.63 18.08
N CYS A 343 9.30 -4.10 18.18
CA CYS A 343 8.84 -5.31 17.52
C CYS A 343 7.37 -5.20 17.17
N PHE A 344 7.03 -5.48 15.91
CA PHE A 344 5.65 -5.56 15.45
C PHE A 344 5.54 -6.45 14.22
N SER A 345 4.32 -6.62 13.73
CA SER A 345 4.05 -7.57 12.66
C SER A 345 3.14 -6.98 11.59
N CYS A 346 3.20 -7.55 10.39
CA CYS A 346 2.24 -7.28 9.32
C CYS A 346 1.82 -8.58 8.62
N MET A 347 0.70 -8.52 7.91
CA MET A 347 0.21 -9.56 7.02
C MET A 347 0.28 -9.08 5.58
N MET A 348 0.73 -9.93 4.67
CA MET A 348 0.75 -9.69 3.22
C MET A 348 0.16 -10.88 2.49
N ALA A 349 -0.61 -10.67 1.42
CA ALA A 349 -1.19 -11.77 0.63
C ALA A 349 -1.15 -11.46 -0.87
N GLY A 350 -1.03 -12.48 -1.69
CA GLY A 350 -1.05 -12.34 -3.15
C GLY A 350 0.19 -11.66 -3.75
N GLY A 351 0.04 -11.01 -4.91
CA GLY A 351 1.13 -10.27 -5.57
C GLY A 351 2.36 -11.11 -5.91
N GLY A 352 2.21 -12.41 -6.04
CA GLY A 352 3.33 -13.35 -6.29
C GLY A 352 4.11 -13.75 -5.06
N LEU A 353 3.67 -13.34 -3.85
CA LEU A 353 4.28 -13.80 -2.61
C LEU A 353 3.98 -15.28 -2.34
N ARG A 354 4.89 -15.91 -1.62
CA ARG A 354 4.73 -17.28 -1.10
C ARG A 354 3.73 -17.27 0.05
N GLY A 355 2.50 -17.71 -0.21
CA GLY A 355 1.47 -17.89 0.81
C GLY A 355 1.81 -19.01 1.80
N GLY A 356 1.21 -18.97 2.98
CA GLY A 356 1.43 -19.96 4.05
C GLY A 356 2.78 -19.85 4.73
N SER A 357 3.47 -18.70 4.65
CA SER A 357 4.81 -18.51 5.20
C SER A 357 4.81 -17.54 6.40
N ILE A 358 5.79 -17.73 7.29
CA ILE A 358 6.12 -16.81 8.38
C ILE A 358 7.57 -16.39 8.21
N VAL A 359 7.83 -15.10 8.23
CA VAL A 359 9.17 -14.54 8.22
C VAL A 359 9.50 -13.95 9.58
N GLY A 360 10.59 -14.45 10.16
CA GLY A 360 11.06 -14.04 11.47
C GLY A 360 10.14 -14.42 12.63
N ALA A 361 10.63 -14.18 13.83
CA ALA A 361 9.89 -14.37 15.06
C ALA A 361 10.26 -13.28 16.07
N SER A 362 9.29 -12.85 16.87
CA SER A 362 9.57 -12.11 18.10
C SER A 362 9.99 -13.09 19.21
N ASP A 363 10.59 -12.57 20.25
CA ASP A 363 10.93 -13.35 21.45
C ASP A 363 9.67 -13.93 22.13
N PRO A 364 9.82 -14.84 23.11
CA PRO A 364 8.69 -15.48 23.76
C PRO A 364 7.67 -14.54 24.40
N ASP A 365 8.06 -13.31 24.70
CA ASP A 365 7.19 -12.30 25.28
C ASP A 365 6.77 -11.21 24.26
N GLY A 366 7.22 -11.30 22.99
CA GLY A 366 6.87 -10.35 21.93
C GLY A 366 7.54 -8.98 22.09
N MET A 367 8.63 -8.90 22.86
CA MET A 367 9.31 -7.65 23.17
C MET A 367 10.23 -7.19 22.03
N ASP A 368 11.03 -8.11 21.51
CA ASP A 368 12.07 -7.84 20.53
C ASP A 368 12.05 -8.90 19.41
N PRO A 369 12.54 -8.58 18.22
CA PRO A 369 12.79 -9.60 17.20
C PRO A 369 13.85 -10.58 17.68
N ALA A 370 13.50 -11.88 17.76
CA ALA A 370 14.43 -12.96 18.14
C ALA A 370 15.07 -13.61 16.90
N GLU A 371 14.30 -13.72 15.80
CA GLU A 371 14.76 -14.33 14.56
C GLU A 371 14.50 -13.41 13.38
N ARG A 372 15.49 -13.32 12.47
CA ARG A 372 15.35 -12.60 11.21
C ARG A 372 14.72 -11.18 11.39
N PRO A 373 15.37 -10.25 12.10
CA PRO A 373 14.88 -8.88 12.22
C PRO A 373 14.65 -8.25 10.82
N VAL A 374 13.52 -7.62 10.64
CA VAL A 374 13.14 -6.89 9.41
C VAL A 374 13.09 -5.41 9.73
N LYS A 375 13.90 -4.61 9.05
CA LYS A 375 13.85 -3.15 9.20
C LYS A 375 12.68 -2.57 8.40
N VAL A 376 12.18 -1.41 8.82
CA VAL A 376 11.08 -0.71 8.13
C VAL A 376 11.40 -0.45 6.65
N HIS A 377 12.62 -0.02 6.35
CA HIS A 377 13.02 0.22 4.96
C HIS A 377 13.18 -1.07 4.13
N ASP A 378 13.43 -2.23 4.75
CA ASP A 378 13.42 -3.53 4.06
C ASP A 378 11.99 -3.93 3.67
N LEU A 379 10.99 -3.64 4.52
CA LEU A 379 9.59 -3.81 4.17
C LEU A 379 9.21 -2.94 2.97
N HIS A 380 9.61 -1.65 2.97
CA HIS A 380 9.37 -0.74 1.86
C HIS A 380 10.06 -1.24 0.57
N ALA A 381 11.32 -1.70 0.65
CA ALA A 381 12.02 -2.31 -0.48
C ALA A 381 11.31 -3.57 -0.99
N THR A 382 10.73 -4.37 -0.09
CA THR A 382 9.95 -5.57 -0.43
C THR A 382 8.71 -5.22 -1.26
N LEU A 383 7.98 -4.17 -0.87
CA LEU A 383 6.80 -3.70 -1.61
C LEU A 383 7.18 -3.17 -3.00
N CYS A 384 8.26 -2.40 -3.10
CA CYS A 384 8.80 -1.93 -4.37
C CYS A 384 9.27 -3.10 -5.26
N HIS A 385 9.94 -4.09 -4.67
CA HIS A 385 10.38 -5.29 -5.38
C HIS A 385 9.21 -6.12 -5.92
N ALA A 386 8.17 -6.34 -5.13
CA ALA A 386 6.96 -7.04 -5.57
C ALA A 386 6.31 -6.38 -6.78
N LEU A 387 6.41 -5.06 -6.87
CA LEU A 387 5.89 -4.24 -7.97
C LEU A 387 6.83 -4.12 -9.17
N GLY A 388 8.03 -4.70 -9.13
CA GLY A 388 9.03 -4.57 -10.19
C GLY A 388 9.64 -3.17 -10.32
N ILE A 389 9.65 -2.40 -9.24
CA ILE A 389 10.27 -1.08 -9.18
C ILE A 389 11.78 -1.25 -8.91
N ASP A 390 12.61 -0.57 -9.71
CA ASP A 390 14.07 -0.61 -9.53
C ASP A 390 14.48 0.09 -8.22
N LEU A 391 14.97 -0.70 -7.27
CA LEU A 391 15.38 -0.23 -5.95
C LEU A 391 16.58 0.74 -5.98
N ASN A 392 17.33 0.75 -7.09
CA ASN A 392 18.49 1.64 -7.27
C ASN A 392 18.15 2.90 -8.04
N LYS A 393 16.90 3.06 -8.47
CA LYS A 393 16.48 4.21 -9.26
C LYS A 393 16.62 5.51 -8.47
N GLU A 394 17.18 6.50 -9.13
CA GLU A 394 17.23 7.87 -8.67
C GLU A 394 16.32 8.74 -9.53
N VAL A 395 15.64 9.66 -8.90
CA VAL A 395 14.83 10.70 -9.55
C VAL A 395 15.38 12.07 -9.21
N THR A 396 15.29 13.00 -10.15
CA THR A 396 15.74 14.38 -9.92
C THR A 396 14.59 15.17 -9.31
N THR A 397 14.81 15.75 -8.13
CA THR A 397 13.84 16.65 -7.48
C THR A 397 13.66 17.93 -8.29
N PRO A 398 12.57 18.69 -8.08
CA PRO A 398 12.39 20.01 -8.71
C PRO A 398 13.54 20.99 -8.49
N GLN A 399 14.32 20.80 -7.41
CA GLN A 399 15.52 21.59 -7.08
C GLN A 399 16.82 21.04 -7.70
N GLY A 400 16.72 20.07 -8.63
CA GLY A 400 17.87 19.49 -9.33
C GLY A 400 18.68 18.47 -8.51
N ARG A 401 18.19 17.99 -7.37
CA ARG A 401 18.90 17.01 -6.53
C ARG A 401 18.53 15.58 -6.94
N PRO A 402 19.50 14.67 -7.16
CA PRO A 402 19.22 13.25 -7.33
C PRO A 402 18.82 12.63 -5.99
N MET A 403 17.68 11.95 -5.94
CA MET A 403 17.13 11.27 -4.77
C MET A 403 16.74 9.85 -5.11
N ARG A 404 17.05 8.92 -4.22
CA ARG A 404 16.60 7.52 -4.35
C ARG A 404 15.17 7.38 -3.85
N LEU A 405 14.38 6.51 -4.53
CA LEU A 405 13.03 6.16 -4.10
C LEU A 405 13.03 5.15 -2.96
N VAL A 406 14.10 4.37 -2.83
CA VAL A 406 14.30 3.35 -1.78
C VAL A 406 15.65 3.60 -1.10
N GLN A 407 15.74 3.40 0.21
CA GLN A 407 17.00 3.56 0.95
C GLN A 407 18.09 2.64 0.39
N LYS A 408 19.33 3.13 0.37
CA LYS A 408 20.48 2.45 -0.26
C LYS A 408 20.80 1.10 0.37
N ASP A 409 20.62 0.99 1.68
CA ASP A 409 20.91 -0.19 2.49
C ASP A 409 19.69 -1.10 2.70
N ALA A 410 18.54 -0.75 2.11
CA ALA A 410 17.35 -1.56 2.14
C ALA A 410 17.47 -2.78 1.22
N SER A 411 16.98 -3.91 1.68
CA SER A 411 16.96 -5.17 0.92
C SER A 411 15.59 -5.82 1.01
N PRO A 412 15.05 -6.34 -0.10
CA PRO A 412 13.79 -7.08 -0.06
C PRO A 412 13.88 -8.32 0.82
N ILE A 413 12.76 -8.68 1.43
CA ILE A 413 12.60 -9.92 2.19
C ILE A 413 12.45 -11.06 1.18
N SER A 414 13.57 -11.65 0.78
CA SER A 414 13.65 -12.66 -0.29
C SER A 414 12.82 -13.91 0.02
N GLU A 415 12.68 -14.27 1.28
CA GLU A 415 11.92 -15.43 1.76
C GLU A 415 10.42 -15.38 1.37
N LEU A 416 9.91 -14.19 1.04
CA LEU A 416 8.53 -14.00 0.59
C LEU A 416 8.33 -14.34 -0.90
N PHE A 417 9.40 -14.48 -1.68
CA PHE A 417 9.35 -14.65 -3.14
C PHE A 417 9.89 -15.99 -3.64
N SER A 418 10.42 -16.80 -2.76
CA SER A 418 11.09 -18.08 -3.07
C SER A 418 10.16 -19.29 -2.98
#